data_fccb40000e96e178089f189e64a18346
#
_entry.id   fccb40000e96e178089f189e64a18346
#
_cell.length_a   1.000
_cell.length_b   1.000
_cell.length_c   1.000
_cell.angle_alpha   90.00
_cell.angle_beta   90.00
_cell.angle_gamma   90.00
#
_symmetry.space_group_name_H-M   'P 1'
#
loop_
_entity.id
_entity.type
_entity.pdbx_description
1 polymer ?
#
loop_
_entity_poly.entity_id
_entity_poly.type
_entity_poly.pdbx_seq_one_letter_code
_entity_poly.pdbx_strand_id
1 'polypeptide(L)'
;MMDAFPLETARLTLDQPTAADVDDIARFCAEPVFDRFMVTPWPYERQHAAGFVEEYVPKGWAQNTEWTWAIREHGEADLLGVISVRLDGGMVGYWLGALYRGRGILPEALETVADAVFTRTELDRVRWECTRGNVASLRVAQKTGFRFTGAQPGRIPNRDGSPIQAWTGELLRTDDRAVKPGWPDVAAGGTAGS
;
A
#
# COMPACT_ATOMS: atom_id res chain seq x y z
N MET A 1 -16.31 4.46 17.78
CA MET A 1 -16.02 5.08 16.47
C MET A 1 -14.60 5.62 16.60
N MET A 2 -13.70 5.25 15.71
CA MET A 2 -12.33 5.74 15.73
C MET A 2 -12.22 6.86 14.70
N ASP A 3 -11.75 8.02 15.13
CA ASP A 3 -11.48 9.12 14.22
C ASP A 3 -10.16 8.86 13.47
N ALA A 4 -10.10 9.26 12.22
CA ALA A 4 -8.86 9.21 11.47
C ALA A 4 -7.79 10.09 12.14
N PHE A 5 -6.56 9.61 12.16
CA PHE A 5 -5.44 10.33 12.74
C PHE A 5 -4.30 10.46 11.71
N PRO A 6 -3.64 11.61 11.68
CA PRO A 6 -2.49 11.78 10.80
C PRO A 6 -1.25 11.08 11.37
N LEU A 7 -0.32 10.78 10.47
CA LEU A 7 1.04 10.34 10.80
C LEU A 7 2.03 11.27 10.12
N GLU A 8 3.14 11.52 10.80
CA GLU A 8 4.19 12.39 10.31
C GLU A 8 5.53 11.62 10.24
N THR A 9 6.30 11.90 9.22
CA THR A 9 7.67 11.39 9.06
C THR A 9 8.65 12.55 8.94
N ALA A 10 9.89 12.29 8.56
CA ALA A 10 10.84 13.37 8.28
C ALA A 10 10.47 14.21 7.05
N ARG A 11 9.74 13.64 6.07
CA ARG A 11 9.43 14.30 4.79
C ARG A 11 7.95 14.29 4.42
N LEU A 12 7.16 13.43 5.08
CA LEU A 12 5.81 13.12 4.65
C LEU A 12 4.78 13.41 5.73
N THR A 13 3.62 13.87 5.30
CA THR A 13 2.37 13.86 6.04
C THR A 13 1.48 12.77 5.46
N LEU A 14 0.96 11.90 6.32
CA LEU A 14 -0.03 10.88 5.99
C LEU A 14 -1.35 11.29 6.64
N ASP A 15 -2.34 11.69 5.86
CA ASP A 15 -3.64 12.13 6.34
C ASP A 15 -4.79 11.40 5.64
N GLN A 16 -6.03 11.60 6.09
CA GLN A 16 -7.17 10.97 5.43
C GLN A 16 -7.37 11.57 4.04
N PRO A 17 -7.53 10.74 2.97
CA PRO A 17 -7.91 11.22 1.65
C PRO A 17 -9.20 12.03 1.69
N THR A 18 -9.26 13.11 0.91
CA THR A 18 -10.38 14.04 0.85
C THR A 18 -10.96 14.15 -0.57
N ALA A 19 -12.09 14.82 -0.71
CA ALA A 19 -12.71 15.06 -2.02
C ALA A 19 -11.77 15.79 -3.00
N ALA A 20 -10.79 16.55 -2.51
CA ALA A 20 -9.77 17.20 -3.34
C ALA A 20 -8.84 16.20 -4.04
N ASP A 21 -8.69 14.99 -3.50
CA ASP A 21 -7.80 13.96 -4.04
C ASP A 21 -8.44 13.10 -5.13
N VAL A 22 -9.76 13.21 -5.34
CA VAL A 22 -10.52 12.34 -6.24
C VAL A 22 -9.96 12.32 -7.66
N ASP A 23 -9.63 13.48 -8.21
CA ASP A 23 -9.14 13.58 -9.59
C ASP A 23 -7.72 13.01 -9.73
N ASP A 24 -6.86 13.19 -8.74
CA ASP A 24 -5.52 12.61 -8.72
C ASP A 24 -5.57 11.09 -8.53
N ILE A 25 -6.41 10.58 -7.63
CA ILE A 25 -6.61 9.13 -7.46
C ILE A 25 -7.11 8.52 -8.77
N ALA A 26 -8.10 9.14 -9.41
CA ALA A 26 -8.62 8.64 -10.69
C ALA A 26 -7.54 8.59 -11.77
N ARG A 27 -6.73 9.64 -11.88
CA ARG A 27 -5.63 9.75 -12.83
C ARG A 27 -4.54 8.71 -12.59
N PHE A 28 -4.10 8.53 -11.34
CA PHE A 28 -3.05 7.57 -11.00
C PHE A 28 -3.52 6.13 -11.14
N CYS A 29 -4.73 5.81 -10.66
CA CYS A 29 -5.26 4.45 -10.75
C CYS A 29 -5.66 4.03 -12.18
N ALA A 30 -5.72 4.96 -13.13
CA ALA A 30 -5.89 4.67 -14.56
C ALA A 30 -4.57 4.33 -15.27
N GLU A 31 -3.41 4.38 -14.59
CA GLU A 31 -2.14 3.96 -15.18
C GLU A 31 -2.15 2.44 -15.47
N PRO A 32 -1.56 1.96 -16.60
CA PRO A 32 -1.59 0.54 -16.98
C PRO A 32 -1.01 -0.42 -15.93
N VAL A 33 -0.13 0.06 -15.06
CA VAL A 33 0.44 -0.73 -13.96
C VAL A 33 -0.63 -1.20 -12.97
N PHE A 34 -1.73 -0.44 -12.80
CA PHE A 34 -2.85 -0.83 -11.95
C PHE A 34 -3.65 -1.98 -12.55
N ASP A 35 -3.85 -1.99 -13.86
CA ASP A 35 -4.48 -3.14 -14.53
C ASP A 35 -3.69 -4.43 -14.29
N ARG A 36 -2.38 -4.34 -14.36
CA ARG A 36 -1.48 -5.49 -14.25
C ARG A 36 -1.33 -6.04 -12.83
N PHE A 37 -1.31 -5.18 -11.82
CA PHE A 37 -0.88 -5.57 -10.47
C PHE A 37 -1.89 -5.28 -9.36
N MET A 38 -2.98 -4.59 -9.66
CA MET A 38 -3.98 -4.21 -8.67
C MET A 38 -5.34 -4.81 -9.04
N VAL A 39 -6.12 -5.11 -8.02
CA VAL A 39 -7.49 -5.63 -8.19
C VAL A 39 -8.56 -4.53 -8.14
N THR A 40 -8.15 -3.28 -8.29
CA THR A 40 -9.07 -2.15 -8.44
C THR A 40 -9.95 -2.30 -9.68
N PRO A 41 -11.13 -1.66 -9.76
CA PRO A 41 -11.93 -1.65 -10.97
C PRO A 41 -11.09 -1.26 -12.20
N TRP A 42 -11.42 -1.83 -13.37
CA TRP A 42 -10.73 -1.52 -14.61
C TRP A 42 -11.70 -1.50 -15.80
N PRO A 43 -11.72 -0.46 -16.64
CA PRO A 43 -10.94 0.78 -16.50
C PRO A 43 -11.30 1.54 -15.22
N TYR A 44 -10.31 2.23 -14.64
CA TYR A 44 -10.54 3.02 -13.43
C TYR A 44 -11.09 4.38 -13.80
N GLU A 45 -12.22 4.74 -13.25
CA GLU A 45 -12.94 5.97 -13.56
C GLU A 45 -13.07 6.87 -12.33
N ARG A 46 -13.36 8.16 -12.54
CA ARG A 46 -13.53 9.14 -11.47
C ARG A 46 -14.56 8.73 -10.41
N GLN A 47 -15.65 8.08 -10.82
CA GLN A 47 -16.65 7.58 -9.87
C GLN A 47 -16.11 6.53 -8.90
N HIS A 48 -15.13 5.72 -9.32
CA HIS A 48 -14.48 4.74 -8.43
C HIS A 48 -13.62 5.46 -7.38
N ALA A 49 -12.92 6.53 -7.77
CA ALA A 49 -12.16 7.36 -6.85
C ALA A 49 -13.07 8.11 -5.86
N ALA A 50 -14.19 8.65 -6.34
CA ALA A 50 -15.17 9.30 -5.47
C ALA A 50 -15.74 8.30 -4.42
N GLY A 51 -16.19 7.12 -4.83
CA GLY A 51 -16.66 6.09 -3.91
C GLY A 51 -15.58 5.61 -2.92
N PHE A 52 -14.32 5.55 -3.37
CA PHE A 52 -13.21 5.24 -2.48
C PHE A 52 -13.03 6.29 -1.39
N VAL A 53 -12.99 7.58 -1.75
CA VAL A 53 -12.74 8.69 -0.82
C VAL A 53 -13.94 8.99 0.07
N GLU A 54 -15.15 8.99 -0.51
CA GLU A 54 -16.36 9.49 0.18
C GLU A 54 -17.08 8.39 0.97
N GLU A 55 -16.89 7.12 0.62
CA GLU A 55 -17.60 6.01 1.24
C GLU A 55 -16.65 4.98 1.86
N TYR A 56 -15.74 4.40 1.07
CA TYR A 56 -14.90 3.29 1.51
C TYR A 56 -13.95 3.68 2.64
N VAL A 57 -13.18 4.75 2.46
CA VAL A 57 -12.19 5.21 3.45
C VAL A 57 -12.85 5.62 4.76
N PRO A 58 -13.88 6.51 4.78
CA PRO A 58 -14.56 6.88 6.02
C PRO A 58 -15.19 5.68 6.74
N LYS A 59 -15.76 4.74 6.00
CA LYS A 59 -16.34 3.52 6.58
C LYS A 59 -15.29 2.65 7.25
N GLY A 60 -14.12 2.46 6.60
CA GLY A 60 -13.00 1.71 7.15
C GLY A 60 -12.54 2.28 8.50
N TRP A 61 -12.37 3.60 8.57
CA TRP A 61 -12.04 4.31 9.81
C TRP A 61 -13.11 4.18 10.88
N ALA A 62 -14.36 4.49 10.54
CA ALA A 62 -15.48 4.46 11.47
C ALA A 62 -15.71 3.08 12.09
N GLN A 63 -15.53 2.02 11.31
CA GLN A 63 -15.66 0.63 11.74
C GLN A 63 -14.39 0.04 12.33
N ASN A 64 -13.28 0.77 12.29
CA ASN A 64 -11.96 0.29 12.70
C ASN A 64 -11.56 -1.03 11.99
N THR A 65 -11.86 -1.13 10.71
CA THR A 65 -11.55 -2.31 9.88
C THR A 65 -10.36 -2.09 8.96
N GLU A 66 -10.19 -0.87 8.46
CA GLU A 66 -9.06 -0.46 7.63
C GLU A 66 -8.72 1.01 7.88
N TRP A 67 -7.46 1.28 8.11
CA TRP A 67 -6.92 2.63 8.18
C TRP A 67 -6.27 2.97 6.84
N THR A 68 -6.63 4.10 6.26
CA THR A 68 -6.18 4.53 4.94
C THR A 68 -5.70 5.97 5.00
N TRP A 69 -4.50 6.21 4.47
CA TRP A 69 -3.89 7.54 4.39
C TRP A 69 -3.51 7.90 2.96
N ALA A 70 -3.76 9.15 2.59
CA ALA A 70 -3.09 9.85 1.50
C ALA A 70 -1.66 10.16 1.94
N ILE A 71 -0.72 10.04 1.03
CA ILE A 71 0.70 10.39 1.26
C ILE A 71 0.97 11.73 0.58
N ARG A 72 1.54 12.68 1.32
CA ARG A 72 1.90 14.03 0.83
C ARG A 72 3.31 14.39 1.29
N GLU A 73 3.97 15.31 0.59
CA GLU A 73 5.17 15.98 1.12
C GLU A 73 4.75 17.01 2.18
N HIS A 74 5.59 17.26 3.17
CA HIS A 74 5.31 18.24 4.21
C HIS A 74 4.96 19.61 3.64
N GLY A 75 3.82 20.17 4.06
CA GLY A 75 3.36 21.49 3.65
C GLY A 75 2.74 21.54 2.25
N GLU A 76 2.71 20.44 1.53
CA GLU A 76 2.11 20.35 0.20
C GLU A 76 0.75 19.67 0.25
N ALA A 77 -0.16 20.12 -0.61
CA ALA A 77 -1.50 19.53 -0.73
C ALA A 77 -1.55 18.37 -1.73
N ASP A 78 -0.54 18.26 -2.59
CA ASP A 78 -0.51 17.30 -3.69
C ASP A 78 -0.49 15.86 -3.18
N LEU A 79 -1.37 15.02 -3.75
CA LEU A 79 -1.39 13.59 -3.49
C LEU A 79 -0.22 12.90 -4.21
N LEU A 80 0.61 12.20 -3.46
CA LEU A 80 1.67 11.36 -4.02
C LEU A 80 1.20 9.92 -4.25
N GLY A 81 0.35 9.42 -3.38
CA GLY A 81 -0.18 8.06 -3.37
C GLY A 81 -1.00 7.76 -2.13
N VAL A 82 -1.30 6.49 -1.93
CA VAL A 82 -2.12 6.01 -0.81
C VAL A 82 -1.45 4.81 -0.17
N ILE A 83 -1.58 4.70 1.15
CA ILE A 83 -1.21 3.53 1.95
C ILE A 83 -2.33 3.18 2.90
N SER A 84 -2.61 1.90 3.06
CA SER A 84 -3.62 1.41 4.01
C SER A 84 -3.17 0.18 4.77
N VAL A 85 -3.85 -0.13 5.85
CA VAL A 85 -3.71 -1.38 6.60
C VAL A 85 -5.09 -1.91 7.00
N ARG A 86 -5.40 -3.14 6.61
CA ARG A 86 -6.57 -3.88 7.09
C ARG A 86 -6.26 -4.51 8.43
N LEU A 87 -7.09 -4.23 9.42
CA LEU A 87 -6.83 -4.61 10.80
C LEU A 87 -7.18 -6.07 11.12
N ASP A 88 -7.95 -6.73 10.27
CA ASP A 88 -8.26 -8.16 10.36
C ASP A 88 -7.09 -9.08 9.98
N GLY A 89 -5.91 -8.75 10.40
CA GLY A 89 -4.70 -9.52 10.14
C GLY A 89 -3.49 -8.69 9.71
N GLY A 90 -3.59 -7.38 9.74
CA GLY A 90 -2.46 -6.47 9.52
C GLY A 90 -1.98 -6.40 8.07
N MET A 91 -2.87 -6.61 7.08
CA MET A 91 -2.50 -6.60 5.67
C MET A 91 -2.36 -5.17 5.16
N VAL A 92 -1.15 -4.78 4.74
CA VAL A 92 -0.90 -3.47 4.12
C VAL A 92 -1.14 -3.49 2.62
N GLY A 93 -1.63 -2.35 2.11
CA GLY A 93 -1.73 -2.05 0.70
C GLY A 93 -1.22 -0.65 0.42
N TYR A 94 -0.57 -0.44 -0.73
CA TYR A 94 -0.02 0.87 -1.09
C TYR A 94 0.21 1.04 -2.58
N TRP A 95 0.22 2.28 -3.01
CA TRP A 95 0.61 2.67 -4.36
C TRP A 95 1.08 4.13 -4.41
N LEU A 96 1.83 4.49 -5.45
CA LEU A 96 2.25 5.85 -5.80
C LEU A 96 1.94 6.15 -7.26
N GLY A 97 1.62 7.39 -7.55
CA GLY A 97 1.65 7.94 -8.90
C GLY A 97 3.04 7.77 -9.53
N ALA A 98 3.09 7.56 -10.86
CA ALA A 98 4.35 7.25 -11.56
C ALA A 98 5.48 8.26 -11.29
N LEU A 99 5.13 9.55 -11.21
CA LEU A 99 6.09 10.65 -11.00
C LEU A 99 6.81 10.62 -9.65
N TYR A 100 6.26 9.90 -8.68
CA TYR A 100 6.75 9.89 -7.29
C TYR A 100 7.49 8.61 -6.93
N ARG A 101 7.56 7.62 -7.85
CA ARG A 101 8.24 6.35 -7.64
C ARG A 101 9.77 6.52 -7.59
N GLY A 102 10.45 5.59 -6.94
CA GLY A 102 11.91 5.60 -6.86
C GLY A 102 12.53 6.59 -5.86
N ARG A 103 11.72 7.41 -5.17
CA ARG A 103 12.17 8.47 -4.26
C ARG A 103 12.23 8.04 -2.77
N GLY A 104 11.99 6.77 -2.47
CA GLY A 104 11.99 6.24 -1.10
C GLY A 104 10.74 6.58 -0.28
N ILE A 105 9.70 7.12 -0.91
CA ILE A 105 8.46 7.55 -0.25
C ILE A 105 7.73 6.37 0.41
N LEU A 106 7.48 5.29 -0.34
CA LEU A 106 6.76 4.13 0.22
C LEU A 106 7.49 3.41 1.35
N PRO A 107 8.81 3.18 1.29
CA PRO A 107 9.51 2.64 2.46
C PRO A 107 9.30 3.49 3.72
N GLU A 108 9.46 4.80 3.65
CA GLU A 108 9.26 5.72 4.78
C GLU A 108 7.81 5.70 5.31
N ALA A 109 6.82 5.75 4.42
CA ALA A 109 5.42 5.67 4.79
C ALA A 109 5.07 4.31 5.41
N LEU A 110 5.56 3.20 4.85
CA LEU A 110 5.27 1.86 5.33
C LEU A 110 5.86 1.59 6.72
N GLU A 111 7.08 2.05 6.99
CA GLU A 111 7.69 1.96 8.32
C GLU A 111 6.82 2.69 9.36
N THR A 112 6.40 3.91 9.05
CA THR A 112 5.57 4.73 9.93
C THR A 112 4.19 4.11 10.18
N VAL A 113 3.57 3.55 9.14
CA VAL A 113 2.29 2.83 9.27
C VAL A 113 2.47 1.56 10.11
N ALA A 114 3.53 0.78 9.90
CA ALA A 114 3.81 -0.41 10.70
C ALA A 114 3.99 -0.06 12.18
N ASP A 115 4.71 1.01 12.49
CA ASP A 115 4.90 1.48 13.86
C ASP A 115 3.58 1.96 14.49
N ALA A 116 2.73 2.64 13.72
CA ALA A 116 1.41 3.02 14.18
C ALA A 116 0.52 1.80 14.49
N VAL A 117 0.55 0.77 13.63
CA VAL A 117 -0.15 -0.50 13.88
C VAL A 117 0.34 -1.14 15.18
N PHE A 118 1.64 -1.29 15.34
CA PHE A 118 2.20 -1.92 16.54
C PHE A 118 1.97 -1.12 17.82
N THR A 119 1.88 0.19 17.72
CA THR A 119 1.64 1.06 18.89
C THR A 119 0.16 1.11 19.29
N ARG A 120 -0.74 1.05 18.30
CA ARG A 120 -2.17 1.32 18.51
C ARG A 120 -3.07 0.08 18.50
N THR A 121 -2.51 -1.10 18.20
CA THR A 121 -3.25 -2.37 18.15
C THR A 121 -2.49 -3.48 18.87
N GLU A 122 -3.15 -4.61 19.12
CA GLU A 122 -2.54 -5.82 19.66
C GLU A 122 -1.97 -6.74 18.55
N LEU A 123 -1.95 -6.30 17.29
CA LEU A 123 -1.38 -7.09 16.21
C LEU A 123 0.11 -7.34 16.45
N ASP A 124 0.53 -8.58 16.36
CA ASP A 124 1.91 -9.02 16.53
C ASP A 124 2.73 -8.93 15.23
N ARG A 125 2.05 -8.70 14.11
CA ARG A 125 2.64 -8.63 12.77
C ARG A 125 1.87 -7.74 11.82
N VAL A 126 2.60 -7.20 10.85
CA VAL A 126 2.07 -6.60 9.64
C VAL A 126 2.38 -7.51 8.47
N ARG A 127 1.39 -7.79 7.61
CA ARG A 127 1.50 -8.64 6.44
C ARG A 127 1.53 -7.82 5.17
N TRP A 128 2.21 -8.38 4.18
CA TRP A 128 2.29 -7.83 2.84
C TRP A 128 2.09 -8.93 1.82
N GLU A 129 1.35 -8.61 0.76
CA GLU A 129 1.29 -9.42 -0.45
C GLU A 129 1.28 -8.53 -1.69
N CYS A 130 1.82 -9.05 -2.78
CA CYS A 130 1.66 -8.45 -4.10
C CYS A 130 1.58 -9.53 -5.18
N THR A 131 0.99 -9.19 -6.31
CA THR A 131 0.99 -10.05 -7.49
C THR A 131 2.42 -10.42 -7.85
N ARG A 132 2.67 -11.70 -8.09
CA ARG A 132 4.00 -12.20 -8.49
C ARG A 132 4.49 -11.46 -9.74
N GLY A 133 5.73 -10.95 -9.66
CA GLY A 133 6.33 -10.10 -10.69
C GLY A 133 6.20 -8.60 -10.43
N ASN A 134 5.48 -8.18 -9.40
CA ASN A 134 5.50 -6.77 -8.95
C ASN A 134 6.77 -6.48 -8.14
N VAL A 135 7.89 -6.38 -8.86
CA VAL A 135 9.22 -6.15 -8.26
C VAL A 135 9.29 -4.85 -7.48
N ALA A 136 8.56 -3.82 -7.92
CA ALA A 136 8.55 -2.53 -7.21
C ALA A 136 7.98 -2.68 -5.81
N SER A 137 6.83 -3.36 -5.65
CA SER A 137 6.23 -3.63 -4.35
C SER A 137 7.10 -4.54 -3.48
N LEU A 138 7.69 -5.59 -4.07
CA LEU A 138 8.63 -6.48 -3.38
C LEU A 138 9.80 -5.70 -2.77
N ARG A 139 10.40 -4.77 -3.52
CA ARG A 139 11.54 -3.98 -3.02
C ARG A 139 11.15 -3.02 -1.90
N VAL A 140 9.93 -2.52 -1.88
CA VAL A 140 9.42 -1.73 -0.76
C VAL A 140 9.39 -2.59 0.50
N ALA A 141 8.73 -3.75 0.48
CA ALA A 141 8.66 -4.65 1.63
C ALA A 141 10.05 -5.12 2.09
N GLN A 142 10.94 -5.46 1.15
CA GLN A 142 12.31 -5.84 1.46
C GLN A 142 13.08 -4.75 2.22
N LYS A 143 12.98 -3.50 1.75
CA LYS A 143 13.70 -2.36 2.34
C LYS A 143 13.18 -1.98 3.73
N THR A 144 11.94 -2.32 4.04
CA THR A 144 11.30 -2.00 5.34
C THR A 144 11.40 -3.16 6.35
N GLY A 145 12.27 -4.14 6.10
CA GLY A 145 12.60 -5.20 7.04
C GLY A 145 11.61 -6.36 7.10
N PHE A 146 10.67 -6.46 6.14
CA PHE A 146 9.80 -7.62 6.04
C PHE A 146 10.61 -8.89 5.79
N ARG A 147 10.10 -10.03 6.28
CA ARG A 147 10.57 -11.37 5.94
C ARG A 147 9.76 -11.89 4.76
N PHE A 148 10.42 -12.40 3.75
CA PHE A 148 9.74 -13.09 2.66
C PHE A 148 9.23 -14.45 3.13
N THR A 149 7.94 -14.73 2.94
CA THR A 149 7.30 -15.98 3.41
C THR A 149 6.94 -16.93 2.26
N GLY A 150 7.16 -16.52 1.01
CA GLY A 150 7.03 -17.40 -0.13
C GLY A 150 6.15 -16.87 -1.25
N ALA A 151 5.90 -17.74 -2.22
CA ALA A 151 4.94 -17.53 -3.29
C ALA A 151 3.76 -18.51 -3.08
N GLN A 152 2.55 -17.97 -2.99
CA GLN A 152 1.34 -18.74 -2.68
C GLN A 152 0.11 -18.06 -3.28
N PRO A 153 -1.06 -18.71 -3.29
CA PRO A 153 -2.30 -18.02 -3.65
C PRO A 153 -2.51 -16.81 -2.75
N GLY A 154 -2.73 -15.66 -3.37
CA GLY A 154 -3.01 -14.42 -2.64
C GLY A 154 -4.36 -14.48 -1.93
N ARG A 155 -4.51 -13.68 -0.89
CA ARG A 155 -5.77 -13.54 -0.14
C ARG A 155 -6.81 -12.76 -0.94
N ILE A 156 -6.35 -11.86 -1.81
CA ILE A 156 -7.22 -11.07 -2.67
C ILE A 156 -7.22 -11.72 -4.05
N PRO A 157 -8.39 -12.20 -4.55
CA PRO A 157 -8.48 -12.79 -5.89
C PRO A 157 -8.34 -11.76 -6.99
N ASN A 158 -8.14 -12.21 -8.21
CA ASN A 158 -8.27 -11.39 -9.42
C ASN A 158 -9.69 -10.83 -9.55
N ARG A 159 -9.90 -9.85 -10.45
CA ARG A 159 -11.21 -9.25 -10.74
C ARG A 159 -12.26 -10.27 -11.20
N ASP A 160 -11.83 -11.35 -11.85
CA ASP A 160 -12.68 -12.46 -12.30
C ASP A 160 -12.92 -13.53 -11.23
N GLY A 161 -12.39 -13.32 -10.00
CA GLY A 161 -12.50 -14.26 -8.89
C GLY A 161 -11.47 -15.38 -8.91
N SER A 162 -10.61 -15.48 -9.93
CA SER A 162 -9.55 -16.49 -9.99
C SER A 162 -8.43 -16.20 -8.97
N PRO A 163 -7.73 -17.24 -8.46
CA PRO A 163 -6.61 -17.05 -7.54
C PRO A 163 -5.46 -16.27 -8.18
N ILE A 164 -4.96 -15.25 -7.47
CA ILE A 164 -3.71 -14.57 -7.81
C ILE A 164 -2.54 -15.40 -7.27
N GLN A 165 -1.48 -15.54 -8.07
CA GLN A 165 -0.19 -15.97 -7.54
C GLN A 165 0.51 -14.75 -6.93
N ALA A 166 0.67 -14.78 -5.61
CA ALA A 166 1.24 -13.67 -4.86
C ALA A 166 2.61 -14.01 -4.28
N TRP A 167 3.45 -13.01 -4.17
CA TRP A 167 4.56 -12.98 -3.23
C TRP A 167 4.07 -12.42 -1.90
N THR A 168 4.48 -13.05 -0.82
CA THR A 168 4.02 -12.72 0.52
C THR A 168 5.18 -12.48 1.48
N GLY A 169 4.93 -11.68 2.50
CA GLY A 169 5.89 -11.39 3.55
C GLY A 169 5.20 -10.87 4.81
N GLU A 170 5.96 -10.83 5.88
CA GLU A 170 5.51 -10.31 7.17
C GLU A 170 6.62 -9.56 7.90
N LEU A 171 6.23 -8.62 8.71
CA LEU A 171 7.08 -7.89 9.65
C LEU A 171 6.51 -8.13 11.05
N LEU A 172 7.32 -8.70 11.94
CA LEU A 172 6.90 -8.93 13.31
C LEU A 172 7.13 -7.66 14.15
N ARG A 173 6.32 -7.48 15.19
CA ARG A 173 6.49 -6.39 16.18
C ARG A 173 7.90 -6.37 16.79
N THR A 174 8.51 -7.54 16.93
CA THR A 174 9.85 -7.71 17.53
C THR A 174 11.00 -7.63 16.52
N ASP A 175 10.69 -7.51 15.23
CA ASP A 175 11.73 -7.41 14.20
C ASP A 175 12.37 -6.01 14.18
N ASP A 176 13.69 -5.99 13.92
CA ASP A 176 14.35 -4.79 13.46
C ASP A 176 13.93 -4.46 12.00
N ARG A 177 14.29 -3.27 11.53
CA ARG A 177 14.02 -2.82 10.16
C ARG A 177 15.12 -3.19 9.16
N ALA A 178 16.09 -4.01 9.57
CA ALA A 178 17.15 -4.47 8.68
C ALA A 178 16.59 -5.41 7.59
N VAL A 179 17.17 -5.33 6.41
CA VAL A 179 16.84 -6.23 5.28
C VAL A 179 17.08 -7.68 5.69
N LYS A 180 16.06 -8.52 5.56
CA LYS A 180 16.13 -9.95 5.87
C LYS A 180 16.58 -10.75 4.64
N PRO A 181 17.26 -11.91 4.82
CA PRO A 181 17.57 -12.82 3.71
C PRO A 181 16.34 -13.57 3.18
N GLY A 182 16.51 -14.31 2.09
CA GLY A 182 15.48 -15.22 1.56
C GLY A 182 14.55 -14.60 0.51
N TRP A 183 14.77 -13.37 0.09
CA TRP A 183 14.03 -12.75 -1.00
C TRP A 183 14.41 -13.39 -2.34
N PRO A 184 13.44 -13.52 -3.29
CA PRO A 184 13.76 -14.03 -4.61
C PRO A 184 14.75 -13.10 -5.33
N ASP A 185 15.68 -13.72 -6.07
CA ASP A 185 16.58 -12.96 -6.95
C ASP A 185 15.75 -12.41 -8.13
N VAL A 186 15.42 -11.14 -8.02
CA VAL A 186 14.75 -10.40 -9.09
C VAL A 186 15.77 -9.45 -9.69
N ALA A 187 16.31 -9.83 -10.86
CA ALA A 187 17.26 -9.01 -11.60
C ALA A 187 16.75 -7.56 -11.70
N ALA A 188 17.62 -6.61 -11.44
CA ALA A 188 17.33 -5.20 -11.62
C ALA A 188 17.06 -4.94 -13.12
N GLY A 189 15.75 -4.75 -13.47
CA GLY A 189 15.38 -4.24 -14.78
C GLY A 189 15.15 -5.28 -15.88
N GLY A 190 14.00 -5.91 -15.85
CA GLY A 190 13.30 -6.19 -17.10
C GLY A 190 12.59 -4.91 -17.55
N THR A 191 13.22 -4.07 -18.33
CA THR A 191 12.52 -3.12 -19.19
C THR A 191 11.57 -3.94 -20.04
N ALA A 192 10.28 -3.85 -19.79
CA ALA A 192 9.29 -4.35 -20.71
C ALA A 192 9.49 -3.57 -22.02
N GLY A 193 10.14 -4.19 -22.96
CA GLY A 193 10.18 -3.77 -24.33
C GLY A 193 8.82 -4.03 -24.97
N SER A 194 8.42 -3.07 -25.75
CA SER A 194 7.42 -3.04 -26.84
C SER A 194 6.00 -3.37 -26.48
#